data_401a95ffb074fee5ac2a8385f222c36e
#
_entry.id   401a95ffb074fee5ac2a8385f222c36e
#
_cell.length_a   1.000
_cell.length_b   1.000
_cell.length_c   1.000
_cell.angle_alpha   90.00
_cell.angle_beta   90.00
_cell.angle_gamma   90.00
#
_symmetry.space_group_name_H-M   'P 1'
#
loop_
_entity.id
_entity.type
_entity.pdbx_description
1 polymer ?
#
loop_
_entity_poly.entity_id
_entity_poly.type
_entity_poly.pdbx_seq_one_letter_code
_entity_poly.pdbx_strand_id
1 'polypeptide(L)'
;TDVWYGLYESEMPKEERVRVFADYQCNRELMQMGNLGCKFMHCLPATRGEDVTDEVLDSDISVAFEEAGNRLTAMRGLLVYFTRYQKETSEATKLAAKEELDNFMEERLAYLD
;
A
#
# COMPACT_ATOMS: atom_id res chain seq x y z
N THR A 1 6.06 -1.94 2.50
CA THR A 1 5.88 -3.23 3.16
C THR A 1 4.61 -3.26 4.00
N ASP A 2 4.32 -4.37 4.65
CA ASP A 2 3.18 -4.59 5.53
C ASP A 2 3.61 -5.47 6.70
N VAL A 3 2.75 -5.58 7.72
CA VAL A 3 2.96 -6.47 8.87
C VAL A 3 2.97 -7.94 8.44
N TRP A 4 3.73 -8.76 9.15
CA TRP A 4 3.81 -10.18 8.86
C TRP A 4 2.60 -10.98 9.34
N TYR A 5 1.78 -10.41 10.22
CA TYR A 5 0.53 -11.00 10.69
C TYR A 5 -0.55 -9.93 10.79
N GLY A 6 -1.66 -10.19 10.15
CA GLY A 6 -2.79 -9.28 10.11
C GLY A 6 -3.85 -9.60 11.17
N LEU A 7 -4.94 -8.83 11.13
CA LEU A 7 -6.10 -8.99 12.01
C LEU A 7 -6.83 -10.35 11.83
N TYR A 8 -6.66 -10.96 10.67
CA TYR A 8 -7.21 -12.29 10.38
C TYR A 8 -6.07 -13.30 10.50
N GLU A 9 -5.94 -13.91 11.67
CA GLU A 9 -4.88 -14.85 11.96
C GLU A 9 -4.89 -16.04 11.01
N SER A 10 -3.72 -16.36 10.50
CA SER A 10 -3.46 -17.65 9.89
C SER A 10 -3.27 -18.70 10.99
N GLU A 11 -3.42 -19.96 10.65
CA GLU A 11 -3.19 -21.09 11.55
C GLU A 11 -1.74 -21.20 12.05
N MET A 12 -0.81 -20.42 11.47
CA MET A 12 0.62 -20.44 11.82
C MET A 12 0.87 -19.65 13.10
N PRO A 13 1.51 -20.25 14.13
CA PRO A 13 1.91 -19.56 15.35
C PRO A 13 2.80 -18.33 15.07
N LYS A 14 2.72 -17.31 15.94
CA LYS A 14 3.48 -16.06 15.79
C LYS A 14 4.98 -16.32 15.66
N GLU A 15 5.53 -17.15 16.53
CA GLU A 15 6.96 -17.44 16.60
C GLU A 15 7.47 -18.10 15.31
N GLU A 16 6.68 -18.97 14.74
CA GLU A 16 7.01 -19.62 13.48
C GLU A 16 6.97 -18.63 12.33
N ARG A 17 5.98 -17.73 12.32
CA ARG A 17 5.85 -16.69 11.30
C ARG A 17 7.02 -15.71 11.34
N VAL A 18 7.38 -15.22 12.53
CA VAL A 18 8.54 -14.36 12.70
C VAL A 18 9.79 -15.02 12.16
N ARG A 19 9.99 -16.32 12.43
CA ARG A 19 11.14 -17.09 11.92
C ARG A 19 11.14 -17.20 10.39
N VAL A 20 9.97 -17.45 9.79
CA VAL A 20 9.85 -17.63 8.33
C VAL A 20 10.07 -16.29 7.61
N PHE A 21 9.60 -15.19 8.18
CA PHE A 21 9.68 -13.88 7.56
C PHE A 21 10.92 -13.05 7.93
N ALA A 22 11.78 -13.56 8.84
CA ALA A 22 12.95 -12.81 9.30
C ALA A 22 13.85 -12.28 8.17
N ASP A 23 14.03 -13.06 7.10
CA ASP A 23 14.84 -12.67 5.94
C ASP A 23 14.18 -11.58 5.07
N TYR A 24 12.92 -11.25 5.31
CA TYR A 24 12.17 -10.23 4.59
C TYR A 24 11.99 -8.92 5.39
N GLN A 25 12.68 -8.81 6.53
CA GLN A 25 12.67 -7.59 7.33
C GLN A 25 13.19 -6.39 6.54
N CYS A 26 12.45 -5.29 6.55
CA CYS A 26 12.93 -4.02 6.04
C CYS A 26 13.96 -3.43 7.00
N ASN A 27 15.22 -3.67 6.69
CA ASN A 27 16.38 -3.19 7.42
C ASN A 27 17.24 -2.28 6.54
N ARG A 28 18.32 -1.73 7.09
CA ARG A 28 19.21 -0.83 6.40
C ARG A 28 19.86 -1.47 5.17
N GLU A 29 20.28 -2.72 5.27
CA GLU A 29 20.93 -3.46 4.20
C GLU A 29 19.99 -3.59 2.99
N LEU A 30 18.73 -3.95 3.24
CA LEU A 30 17.71 -4.04 2.19
C LEU A 30 17.48 -2.65 1.53
N MET A 31 17.35 -1.59 2.33
CA MET A 31 17.13 -0.25 1.80
C MET A 31 18.31 0.27 0.97
N GLN A 32 19.55 -0.13 1.30
CA GLN A 32 20.74 0.24 0.53
C GLN A 32 20.82 -0.45 -0.84
N MET A 33 20.11 -1.56 -1.04
CA MET A 33 20.02 -2.22 -2.35
C MET A 33 19.04 -1.52 -3.30
N GLY A 34 18.23 -0.61 -2.78
CA GLY A 34 17.31 0.21 -3.58
C GLY A 34 18.03 1.29 -4.40
N ASN A 35 17.33 1.86 -5.38
CA ASN A 35 17.83 2.98 -6.15
C ASN A 35 18.08 4.22 -5.29
N LEU A 36 18.93 5.14 -5.78
CA LEU A 36 19.14 6.41 -5.11
C LEU A 36 17.81 7.16 -4.94
N GLY A 37 17.52 7.57 -3.70
CA GLY A 37 16.26 8.22 -3.34
C GLY A 37 15.09 7.27 -3.06
N CYS A 38 15.33 5.95 -2.97
CA CYS A 38 14.33 5.00 -2.51
C CYS A 38 13.75 5.42 -1.15
N LYS A 39 12.43 5.37 -1.01
CA LYS A 39 11.71 5.70 0.22
C LYS A 39 11.14 4.44 0.85
N PHE A 40 11.12 4.43 2.18
CA PHE A 40 10.41 3.40 2.93
C PHE A 40 8.95 3.81 3.11
N MET A 41 8.04 2.90 2.78
CA MET A 41 6.59 3.06 2.94
C MET A 41 6.01 1.89 3.74
N HIS A 42 5.02 2.17 4.57
CA HIS A 42 4.30 1.18 5.35
C HIS A 42 2.89 1.67 5.66
N CYS A 43 1.89 0.83 5.40
CA CYS A 43 0.49 1.18 5.63
C CYS A 43 0.11 1.37 7.10
N LEU A 44 1.00 1.01 8.04
CA LEU A 44 0.79 1.01 9.49
C LEU A 44 -0.46 0.21 9.95
N PRO A 45 -0.46 -0.37 11.16
CA PRO A 45 0.62 -0.32 12.17
C PRO A 45 1.83 -1.16 11.77
N ALA A 46 3.05 -0.71 12.11
CA ALA A 46 4.28 -1.46 11.92
C ALA A 46 4.71 -2.14 13.23
N THR A 47 5.33 -3.31 13.14
CA THR A 47 5.89 -4.02 14.29
C THR A 47 7.40 -3.87 14.27
N ARG A 48 7.90 -2.95 15.09
CA ARG A 48 9.33 -2.64 15.23
C ARG A 48 10.14 -3.88 15.60
N GLY A 49 11.24 -4.11 14.90
CA GLY A 49 12.09 -5.28 15.10
C GLY A 49 11.61 -6.57 14.41
N GLU A 50 10.41 -6.54 13.81
CA GLU A 50 9.86 -7.62 13.00
C GLU A 50 9.84 -7.19 11.52
N ASP A 51 8.74 -6.66 11.00
CA ASP A 51 8.60 -6.24 9.60
C ASP A 51 9.54 -5.09 9.20
N VAL A 52 9.94 -4.24 10.15
CA VAL A 52 10.86 -3.13 9.93
C VAL A 52 11.73 -2.86 11.16
N THR A 53 12.96 -2.42 10.95
CA THR A 53 13.83 -1.96 12.03
C THR A 53 13.50 -0.51 12.44
N ASP A 54 13.79 -0.16 13.70
CA ASP A 54 13.65 1.23 14.18
C ASP A 54 14.47 2.21 13.34
N GLU A 55 15.70 1.79 12.97
CA GLU A 55 16.58 2.59 12.14
C GLU A 55 15.97 2.99 10.80
N VAL A 56 15.22 2.10 10.17
CA VAL A 56 14.55 2.39 8.88
C VAL A 56 13.27 3.18 9.09
N LEU A 57 12.44 2.77 10.05
CA LEU A 57 11.15 3.41 10.30
C LEU A 57 11.29 4.88 10.73
N ASP A 58 12.31 5.20 11.51
CA ASP A 58 12.55 6.56 12.04
C ASP A 58 13.56 7.39 11.20
N SER A 59 13.95 6.88 10.03
CA SER A 59 14.92 7.55 9.15
C SER A 59 14.28 8.61 8.26
N ASP A 60 15.12 9.49 7.68
CA ASP A 60 14.73 10.51 6.70
C ASP A 60 14.22 9.93 5.37
N ILE A 61 14.47 8.64 5.11
CA ILE A 61 13.92 7.96 3.94
C ILE A 61 12.54 7.38 4.21
N SER A 62 12.08 7.32 5.46
CA SER A 62 10.75 6.83 5.82
C SER A 62 9.70 7.90 5.55
N VAL A 63 8.67 7.54 4.80
CA VAL A 63 7.46 8.34 4.58
C VAL A 63 6.21 7.63 5.13
N ALA A 64 6.37 6.62 5.96
CA ALA A 64 5.26 5.81 6.49
C ALA A 64 4.24 6.64 7.28
N PHE A 65 4.69 7.58 8.13
CA PHE A 65 3.80 8.45 8.89
C PHE A 65 3.13 9.50 8.02
N GLU A 66 3.82 10.01 7.00
CA GLU A 66 3.25 10.93 6.02
C GLU A 66 2.19 10.21 5.17
N GLU A 67 2.46 9.00 4.71
CA GLU A 67 1.52 8.14 4.01
C GLU A 67 0.25 7.92 4.84
N ALA A 68 0.39 7.56 6.13
CA ALA A 68 -0.73 7.38 7.04
C ALA A 68 -1.56 8.67 7.22
N GLY A 69 -0.91 9.82 7.32
CA GLY A 69 -1.57 11.13 7.37
C GLY A 69 -2.33 11.46 6.09
N ASN A 70 -1.74 11.16 4.95
CA ASN A 70 -2.34 11.39 3.64
C ASN A 70 -3.56 10.50 3.36
N ARG A 71 -3.69 9.36 4.01
CA ARG A 71 -4.87 8.49 3.89
C ARG A 71 -6.17 9.24 4.20
N LEU A 72 -6.19 10.07 5.24
CA LEU A 72 -7.36 10.89 5.58
C LEU A 72 -7.72 11.86 4.46
N THR A 73 -6.73 12.55 3.90
CA THR A 73 -6.91 13.53 2.82
C THR A 73 -7.39 12.85 1.54
N ALA A 74 -6.78 11.71 1.18
CA ALA A 74 -7.18 10.93 0.01
C ALA A 74 -8.63 10.42 0.13
N MET A 75 -9.01 9.87 1.29
CA MET A 75 -10.38 9.40 1.51
C MET A 75 -11.40 10.54 1.47
N ARG A 76 -11.07 11.71 2.03
CA ARG A 76 -11.92 12.91 1.91
C ARG A 76 -12.09 13.35 0.45
N GLY A 77 -11.01 13.35 -0.32
CA GLY A 77 -11.04 13.63 -1.75
C GLY A 77 -11.97 12.69 -2.52
N LEU A 78 -11.84 11.39 -2.28
CA LEU A 78 -12.70 10.37 -2.88
C LEU A 78 -14.18 10.55 -2.49
N LEU A 79 -14.48 10.80 -1.22
CA LEU A 79 -15.85 11.05 -0.76
C LEU A 79 -16.44 12.29 -1.43
N VAL A 80 -15.70 13.39 -1.54
CA VAL A 80 -16.14 14.59 -2.24
C VAL A 80 -16.37 14.30 -3.72
N TYR A 81 -15.45 13.59 -4.36
CA TYR A 81 -15.58 13.19 -5.76
C TYR A 81 -16.87 12.39 -5.98
N PHE A 82 -17.06 11.30 -5.26
CA PHE A 82 -18.22 10.44 -5.43
C PHE A 82 -19.56 11.11 -5.06
N THR A 83 -19.55 12.00 -4.06
CA THR A 83 -20.81 12.67 -3.65
C THR A 83 -21.19 13.85 -4.54
N ARG A 84 -20.23 14.58 -5.11
CA ARG A 84 -20.47 15.73 -5.97
C ARG A 84 -20.58 15.36 -7.45
N TYR A 85 -19.63 14.57 -7.96
CA TYR A 85 -19.56 14.27 -9.38
C TYR A 85 -20.59 13.24 -9.86
N GLN A 86 -21.03 12.30 -9.03
CA GLN A 86 -22.06 11.35 -9.44
C GLN A 86 -23.44 12.01 -9.67
N LYS A 87 -23.70 13.17 -9.08
CA LYS A 87 -24.95 13.91 -9.32
C LYS A 87 -24.99 14.67 -10.66
N GLU A 88 -23.82 14.98 -11.20
CA GLU A 88 -23.68 15.80 -12.41
C GLU A 88 -23.33 14.98 -13.66
N THR A 89 -22.97 13.73 -13.50
CA THR A 89 -22.50 12.89 -14.61
C THR A 89 -23.69 12.26 -15.31
N SER A 90 -23.89 12.60 -16.58
CA SER A 90 -24.92 11.98 -17.42
C SER A 90 -24.66 10.46 -17.57
N GLU A 91 -25.69 9.69 -17.85
CA GLU A 91 -25.57 8.25 -18.10
C GLU A 91 -24.57 7.93 -19.24
N ALA A 92 -24.47 8.82 -20.24
CA ALA A 92 -23.49 8.72 -21.32
C ALA A 92 -22.04 8.82 -20.81
N THR A 93 -21.76 9.71 -19.85
CA THR A 93 -20.42 9.84 -19.26
C THR A 93 -20.07 8.64 -18.38
N LYS A 94 -21.04 8.08 -17.67
CA LYS A 94 -20.83 6.85 -16.88
C LYS A 94 -20.53 5.65 -17.78
N LEU A 95 -21.22 5.55 -18.91
CA LEU A 95 -21.00 4.48 -19.88
C LEU A 95 -19.59 4.59 -20.49
N ALA A 96 -19.19 5.79 -20.92
CA ALA A 96 -17.85 6.02 -21.47
C ALA A 96 -16.74 5.71 -20.46
N ALA A 97 -16.89 6.12 -19.21
CA ALA A 97 -15.92 5.81 -18.15
C ALA A 97 -15.84 4.30 -17.84
N LYS A 98 -16.96 3.58 -17.96
CA LYS A 98 -16.98 2.14 -17.80
C LYS A 98 -16.25 1.44 -18.96
N GLU A 99 -16.50 1.84 -20.19
CA GLU A 99 -15.82 1.29 -21.38
C GLU A 99 -14.30 1.54 -21.30
N GLU A 100 -13.88 2.71 -20.86
CA GLU A 100 -12.46 3.03 -20.66
C GLU A 100 -11.82 2.15 -19.58
N LEU A 101 -12.53 1.91 -18.48
CA LEU A 101 -12.07 1.02 -17.41
C LEU A 101 -12.00 -0.44 -17.88
N ASP A 102 -13.01 -0.92 -18.59
CA ASP A 102 -13.06 -2.28 -19.10
C ASP A 102 -11.90 -2.52 -20.09
N ASN A 103 -11.63 -1.60 -21.01
CA ASN A 103 -10.48 -1.65 -21.92
C ASN A 103 -9.13 -1.65 -21.16
N PHE A 104 -8.99 -0.79 -20.16
CA PHE A 104 -7.78 -0.76 -19.31
C PHE A 104 -7.55 -2.08 -18.60
N MET A 105 -8.61 -2.70 -18.08
CA MET A 105 -8.52 -4.00 -17.40
C MET A 105 -8.16 -5.12 -18.37
N GLU A 106 -8.73 -5.15 -19.57
CA GLU A 106 -8.39 -6.13 -20.61
C GLU A 106 -6.92 -6.03 -21.05
N GLU A 107 -6.43 -4.81 -21.29
CA GLU A 107 -5.02 -4.57 -21.61
C GLU A 107 -4.08 -5.06 -20.49
N ARG A 108 -4.46 -4.86 -19.22
CA ARG A 108 -3.64 -5.30 -18.08
C ARG A 108 -3.66 -6.81 -17.90
N LEU A 109 -4.78 -7.46 -18.09
CA LEU A 109 -4.90 -8.93 -18.01
C LEU A 109 -4.11 -9.63 -19.12
N ALA A 110 -4.03 -9.04 -20.32
CA ALA A 110 -3.24 -9.56 -21.42
C ALA A 110 -1.70 -9.56 -21.15
N TYR A 111 -1.23 -8.85 -20.14
CA TYR A 111 0.19 -8.88 -19.70
C TYR A 111 0.48 -9.97 -18.66
N LEU A 112 -0.55 -10.66 -18.16
CA LEU A 112 -0.41 -11.67 -17.10
C LEU A 112 -0.46 -13.12 -17.65
N ASP A 113 -0.77 -13.29 -18.93
CA ASP A 113 -0.66 -14.55 -19.70
C ASP A 113 0.67 -14.62 -20.47
#